data_b0b9b84a7496bc539466cfbda8b1c5a0
#
_entry.id   b0b9b84a7496bc539466cfbda8b1c5a0
#
_cell.length_a   1.000
_cell.length_b   1.000
_cell.length_c   1.000
_cell.angle_alpha   90.00
_cell.angle_beta   90.00
_cell.angle_gamma   90.00
#
_symmetry.space_group_name_H-M   'P 1'
#
loop_
_entity.id
_entity.type
_entity.pdbx_description
1 polymer ?
#
loop_
_entity_poly.entity_id
_entity_poly.type
_entity_poly.pdbx_seq_one_letter_code
_entity_poly.pdbx_strand_id
1 'polypeptide(L)'
;LDMGIPTVVALNVMDEVERDGDEIDIDALEADLGVPVVPTVAVEGEGIADLRQAIDEACAPAATPVEQWFDALPDVDASRREAVLVLEDDRPTLERLTAGDARADGGLPDVELPSLRDSIYEHRRRRVDATVERVREPADDRRTVTDVVDAALLNPLTGTPLALVGIGLVYLFIGDVIAQRLVDVLETEVFGAHYVPWMTGLVETTVPASGWVEPVRFVLINDNLGLLTVTVQYLLGVLLPLVAGFYLVIGALEDSGLLPRLAVLTDRGMSRIGLNGRAVIPMIVGLGCVTMAVVSTRIAGSRRERLISTALLGLAVPCSAQLGIILGLLAALGAGWWFAYLGVLLLVFGIAGVFLDRTLPGESQGLVTELPRVRRPRAGNVLQKTVTRTKGFLTEAVPLFAVTAAAISVLEYVGALASIVRGLRPLTAALGMPAGFGQILVLGLVRRDFAAAGMTDLALSASQAFVGLVVITLFVPCVLAMAMIVKEHDLKTGLVMWTGSWAVAFLVGGLLAAVVTVL
;
A
#
# COMPACT_ATOMS: atom_id res chain seq x y z
N LEU A 1 -0.46 6.01 -32.73
CA LEU A 1 -0.16 6.14 -34.17
C LEU A 1 -1.39 5.75 -35.01
N ASP A 2 -1.97 4.59 -34.82
CA ASP A 2 -3.07 4.06 -35.66
C ASP A 2 -4.30 4.97 -35.73
N MET A 3 -4.55 5.74 -34.66
CA MET A 3 -5.66 6.71 -34.61
C MET A 3 -5.41 8.02 -35.39
N GLY A 4 -4.23 8.20 -35.98
CA GLY A 4 -3.87 9.40 -36.73
C GLY A 4 -3.82 10.68 -35.87
N ILE A 5 -3.46 10.55 -34.60
CA ILE A 5 -3.31 11.68 -33.69
C ILE A 5 -1.89 12.26 -33.83
N PRO A 6 -1.70 13.58 -33.86
CA PRO A 6 -0.37 14.17 -33.77
C PRO A 6 0.37 13.64 -32.55
N THR A 7 1.54 13.06 -32.76
CA THR A 7 2.27 12.29 -31.75
C THR A 7 3.76 12.62 -31.80
N VAL A 8 4.38 12.69 -30.63
CA VAL A 8 5.83 12.72 -30.44
C VAL A 8 6.19 11.57 -29.49
N VAL A 9 7.26 10.87 -29.77
CA VAL A 9 7.77 9.80 -28.92
C VAL A 9 8.92 10.33 -28.07
N ALA A 10 8.76 10.34 -26.75
CA ALA A 10 9.86 10.59 -25.81
C ALA A 10 10.53 9.24 -25.49
N LEU A 11 11.71 9.00 -26.08
CA LEU A 11 12.51 7.81 -25.78
C LEU A 11 13.31 8.07 -24.50
N ASN A 12 12.72 7.71 -23.37
CA ASN A 12 13.26 8.05 -22.05
C ASN A 12 14.20 6.97 -21.49
N VAL A 13 14.98 7.35 -20.49
CA VAL A 13 15.95 6.47 -19.79
C VAL A 13 17.16 6.12 -20.68
N MET A 14 17.59 7.03 -21.54
CA MET A 14 18.74 6.82 -22.44
C MET A 14 20.05 6.60 -21.67
N ASP A 15 20.17 7.13 -20.44
CA ASP A 15 21.29 6.87 -19.54
C ASP A 15 21.46 5.38 -19.19
N GLU A 16 20.37 4.62 -19.19
CA GLU A 16 20.44 3.17 -18.97
C GLU A 16 20.86 2.43 -20.24
N VAL A 17 20.42 2.87 -21.41
CA VAL A 17 20.81 2.31 -22.71
C VAL A 17 22.31 2.46 -22.92
N GLU A 18 22.86 3.68 -22.73
CA GLU A 18 24.29 3.95 -22.84
C GLU A 18 25.12 3.15 -21.84
N ARG A 19 24.67 3.07 -20.56
CA ARG A 19 25.35 2.30 -19.52
C ARG A 19 25.38 0.81 -19.82
N ASP A 20 24.33 0.29 -20.44
CA ASP A 20 24.25 -1.12 -20.82
C ASP A 20 25.06 -1.42 -22.08
N GLY A 21 25.52 -0.40 -22.77
CA GLY A 21 26.28 -0.49 -24.02
C GLY A 21 25.41 -0.84 -25.22
N ASP A 22 24.08 -0.78 -25.06
CA ASP A 22 23.14 -0.91 -26.17
C ASP A 22 23.18 0.37 -27.02
N GLU A 23 23.01 0.25 -28.32
CA GLU A 23 22.81 1.38 -29.21
C GLU A 23 21.40 1.32 -29.81
N ILE A 24 20.76 2.48 -29.91
CA ILE A 24 19.44 2.64 -30.53
C ILE A 24 19.58 3.63 -31.67
N ASP A 25 19.30 3.18 -32.89
CA ASP A 25 19.22 4.03 -34.06
C ASP A 25 17.92 4.84 -34.03
N ILE A 26 18.04 6.10 -33.56
CA ILE A 26 16.90 7.01 -33.39
C ILE A 26 16.33 7.43 -34.72
N ASP A 27 17.17 7.63 -35.74
CA ASP A 27 16.74 8.05 -37.06
C ASP A 27 15.94 6.93 -37.75
N ALA A 28 16.39 5.68 -37.61
CA ALA A 28 15.66 4.52 -38.08
C ALA A 28 14.34 4.32 -37.35
N LEU A 29 14.30 4.56 -36.03
CA LEU A 29 13.08 4.48 -35.22
C LEU A 29 12.07 5.55 -35.62
N GLU A 30 12.53 6.78 -35.86
CA GLU A 30 11.72 7.90 -36.33
C GLU A 30 11.13 7.60 -37.71
N ALA A 31 11.96 7.06 -38.61
CA ALA A 31 11.51 6.65 -39.96
C ALA A 31 10.46 5.52 -39.92
N ASP A 32 10.62 4.53 -39.04
CA ASP A 32 9.67 3.41 -38.86
C ASP A 32 8.34 3.86 -38.23
N LEU A 33 8.38 4.77 -37.30
CA LEU A 33 7.17 5.26 -36.61
C LEU A 33 6.47 6.37 -37.41
N GLY A 34 7.21 7.12 -38.24
CA GLY A 34 6.72 8.25 -39.01
C GLY A 34 6.32 9.46 -38.14
N VAL A 35 6.92 9.59 -36.96
CA VAL A 35 6.70 10.68 -36.01
C VAL A 35 8.01 11.01 -35.30
N PRO A 36 8.22 12.26 -34.83
CA PRO A 36 9.43 12.66 -34.15
C PRO A 36 9.72 11.81 -32.91
N VAL A 37 10.99 11.39 -32.76
CA VAL A 37 11.48 10.63 -31.60
C VAL A 37 12.57 11.44 -30.89
N VAL A 38 12.34 11.80 -29.64
CA VAL A 38 13.28 12.60 -28.86
C VAL A 38 13.88 11.76 -27.73
N PRO A 39 15.22 11.53 -27.75
CA PRO A 39 15.91 10.88 -26.64
C PRO A 39 15.89 11.77 -25.42
N THR A 40 15.60 11.20 -24.24
CA THR A 40 15.50 11.97 -23.00
C THR A 40 16.08 11.22 -21.82
N VAL A 41 16.62 11.97 -20.85
CA VAL A 41 16.88 11.52 -19.48
C VAL A 41 16.08 12.46 -18.56
N ALA A 42 14.80 12.17 -18.40
CA ALA A 42 13.85 13.07 -17.73
C ALA A 42 14.25 13.44 -16.30
N VAL A 43 14.92 12.52 -15.59
CA VAL A 43 15.39 12.73 -14.20
C VAL A 43 16.51 13.76 -14.12
N GLU A 44 17.28 13.96 -15.19
CA GLU A 44 18.38 14.91 -15.31
C GLU A 44 17.98 16.18 -16.06
N GLY A 45 16.79 16.16 -16.68
CA GLY A 45 16.28 17.26 -17.48
C GLY A 45 16.85 17.29 -18.92
N GLU A 46 17.62 16.28 -19.30
CA GLU A 46 18.21 16.16 -20.62
C GLU A 46 17.15 15.83 -21.67
N GLY A 47 17.22 16.45 -22.84
CA GLY A 47 16.25 16.28 -23.94
C GLY A 47 14.88 16.92 -23.70
N ILE A 48 14.60 17.53 -22.55
CA ILE A 48 13.28 18.12 -22.24
C ILE A 48 13.01 19.38 -23.07
N ALA A 49 14.03 20.15 -23.41
CA ALA A 49 13.87 21.33 -24.26
C ALA A 49 13.52 20.91 -25.70
N ASP A 50 14.20 19.89 -26.22
CA ASP A 50 13.99 19.35 -27.56
C ASP A 50 12.61 18.67 -27.66
N LEU A 51 12.19 17.98 -26.59
CA LEU A 51 10.85 17.39 -26.51
C LEU A 51 9.76 18.47 -26.56
N ARG A 52 9.94 19.62 -25.90
CA ARG A 52 8.97 20.72 -25.97
C ARG A 52 8.88 21.32 -27.37
N GLN A 53 10.00 21.46 -28.05
CA GLN A 53 10.01 21.93 -29.43
C GLN A 53 9.31 20.90 -30.36
N ALA A 54 9.63 19.62 -30.22
CA ALA A 54 9.02 18.54 -31.00
C ALA A 54 7.49 18.45 -30.80
N ILE A 55 6.97 18.80 -29.62
CA ILE A 55 5.51 18.85 -29.36
C ILE A 55 4.84 19.92 -30.21
N ASP A 56 5.46 21.09 -30.39
CA ASP A 56 4.93 22.17 -31.23
C ASP A 56 4.97 21.79 -32.73
N GLU A 57 5.88 20.89 -33.11
CA GLU A 57 6.06 20.38 -34.48
C GLU A 57 5.34 19.03 -34.70
N ALA A 58 4.59 18.54 -33.71
CA ALA A 58 3.95 17.23 -33.74
C ALA A 58 3.05 17.04 -34.96
N CYS A 59 3.26 15.96 -35.68
CA CYS A 59 2.49 15.59 -36.86
C CYS A 59 1.74 14.26 -36.65
N ALA A 60 0.67 14.09 -37.39
CA ALA A 60 -0.01 12.78 -37.45
C ALA A 60 0.81 11.84 -38.35
N PRO A 61 0.99 10.58 -37.98
CA PRO A 61 1.64 9.59 -38.83
C PRO A 61 0.88 9.45 -40.15
N ALA A 62 1.61 9.23 -41.27
CA ALA A 62 1.02 9.20 -42.58
C ALA A 62 -0.04 8.08 -42.69
N ALA A 63 0.31 6.89 -42.96
CA ALA A 63 -0.59 5.74 -43.05
C ALA A 63 -0.13 4.66 -42.06
N THR A 64 -1.05 3.93 -41.47
CA THR A 64 -0.71 2.80 -40.61
C THR A 64 -1.28 1.50 -41.17
N PRO A 65 -0.63 0.35 -40.92
CA PRO A 65 -1.09 -0.94 -41.41
C PRO A 65 -2.49 -1.35 -40.97
N VAL A 66 -3.03 -0.71 -39.94
CA VAL A 66 -4.39 -0.98 -39.45
C VAL A 66 -5.46 -0.56 -40.45
N GLU A 67 -5.15 0.37 -41.36
CA GLU A 67 -6.07 0.81 -42.42
C GLU A 67 -6.52 -0.33 -43.35
N GLN A 68 -5.72 -1.38 -43.47
CA GLN A 68 -6.10 -2.56 -44.27
C GLN A 68 -7.37 -3.27 -43.79
N TRP A 69 -7.77 -3.05 -42.56
CA TRP A 69 -9.00 -3.63 -41.99
C TRP A 69 -10.20 -2.68 -42.01
N PHE A 70 -10.04 -1.43 -42.45
CA PHE A 70 -11.14 -0.49 -42.53
C PHE A 70 -12.25 -0.93 -43.51
N ASP A 71 -11.90 -1.72 -44.54
CA ASP A 71 -12.87 -2.31 -45.48
C ASP A 71 -13.81 -3.33 -44.79
N ALA A 72 -13.46 -3.82 -43.60
CA ALA A 72 -14.30 -4.72 -42.82
C ALA A 72 -15.35 -3.99 -41.98
N LEU A 73 -15.28 -2.67 -41.91
CA LEU A 73 -16.24 -1.86 -41.17
C LEU A 73 -17.56 -1.74 -41.97
N PRO A 74 -18.71 -1.62 -41.28
CA PRO A 74 -19.97 -1.25 -41.94
C PRO A 74 -19.82 0.13 -42.58
N ASP A 75 -20.66 0.43 -43.57
CA ASP A 75 -20.70 1.72 -44.27
C ASP A 75 -21.24 2.82 -43.33
N VAL A 76 -20.38 3.23 -42.39
CA VAL A 76 -20.66 4.26 -41.38
C VAL A 76 -19.65 5.37 -41.56
N ASP A 77 -20.11 6.60 -41.55
CA ASP A 77 -19.23 7.78 -41.58
C ASP A 77 -18.47 7.92 -40.23
N ALA A 78 -17.40 7.14 -40.11
CA ALA A 78 -16.53 7.07 -38.94
C ALA A 78 -15.21 7.77 -39.21
N SER A 79 -14.78 8.61 -38.27
CA SER A 79 -13.42 9.10 -38.30
C SER A 79 -12.41 7.95 -38.11
N ARG A 80 -11.17 8.13 -38.59
CA ARG A 80 -10.10 7.11 -38.42
C ARG A 80 -9.97 6.61 -36.97
N ARG A 81 -10.14 7.49 -35.98
CA ARG A 81 -10.12 7.14 -34.55
C ARG A 81 -11.24 6.19 -34.17
N GLU A 82 -12.43 6.51 -34.61
CA GLU A 82 -13.63 5.71 -34.35
C GLU A 82 -13.56 4.37 -35.07
N ALA A 83 -13.05 4.36 -36.28
CA ALA A 83 -12.81 3.14 -37.06
C ALA A 83 -11.89 2.15 -36.31
N VAL A 84 -10.77 2.62 -35.76
CA VAL A 84 -9.86 1.80 -34.98
C VAL A 84 -10.53 1.27 -33.71
N LEU A 85 -11.28 2.10 -32.98
CA LEU A 85 -11.98 1.69 -31.77
C LEU A 85 -13.03 0.61 -32.05
N VAL A 86 -13.80 0.77 -33.13
CA VAL A 86 -14.80 -0.22 -33.53
C VAL A 86 -14.15 -1.56 -33.92
N LEU A 87 -13.04 -1.54 -34.63
CA LEU A 87 -12.28 -2.75 -34.96
C LEU A 87 -11.70 -3.47 -33.72
N GLU A 88 -11.49 -2.73 -32.64
CA GLU A 88 -11.04 -3.25 -31.35
C GLU A 88 -12.20 -3.66 -30.41
N ASP A 89 -13.42 -3.76 -30.92
CA ASP A 89 -14.65 -4.14 -30.18
C ASP A 89 -15.07 -3.12 -29.11
N ASP A 90 -14.88 -1.81 -29.38
CA ASP A 90 -15.42 -0.75 -28.52
C ASP A 90 -16.90 -0.53 -28.79
N ARG A 91 -17.75 -1.29 -28.09
CA ARG A 91 -19.22 -1.24 -28.22
C ARG A 91 -19.83 0.14 -28.04
N PRO A 92 -19.42 0.97 -27.04
CA PRO A 92 -19.96 2.32 -26.90
C PRO A 92 -19.76 3.20 -28.12
N THR A 93 -18.60 3.10 -28.79
CA THR A 93 -18.34 3.83 -30.04
C THR A 93 -19.22 3.31 -31.18
N LEU A 94 -19.37 2.00 -31.33
CA LEU A 94 -20.24 1.40 -32.32
C LEU A 94 -21.71 1.81 -32.11
N GLU A 95 -22.22 1.72 -30.90
CA GLU A 95 -23.58 2.15 -30.53
C GLU A 95 -23.81 3.64 -30.85
N ARG A 96 -22.84 4.49 -30.60
CA ARG A 96 -22.93 5.92 -30.90
C ARG A 96 -22.98 6.20 -32.40
N LEU A 97 -22.17 5.52 -33.19
CA LEU A 97 -22.12 5.70 -34.65
C LEU A 97 -23.42 5.18 -35.31
N THR A 98 -23.92 4.03 -34.87
CA THR A 98 -25.15 3.44 -35.39
C THR A 98 -26.41 4.15 -34.90
N ALA A 99 -26.41 4.77 -33.71
CA ALA A 99 -27.56 5.54 -33.19
C ALA A 99 -27.88 6.80 -34.01
N GLY A 100 -26.92 7.31 -34.79
CA GLY A 100 -27.16 8.40 -35.74
C GLY A 100 -28.12 7.99 -36.87
N ASP A 101 -27.98 6.79 -37.41
CA ASP A 101 -28.76 6.23 -38.51
C ASP A 101 -30.07 5.53 -38.02
N ALA A 102 -30.07 4.98 -36.82
CA ALA A 102 -31.21 4.23 -36.24
C ALA A 102 -32.41 5.09 -35.86
N ARG A 103 -32.37 6.42 -35.99
CA ARG A 103 -33.56 7.29 -35.80
C ARG A 103 -34.60 7.19 -36.92
N ALA A 104 -34.29 6.51 -38.02
CA ALA A 104 -35.18 6.33 -39.14
C ALA A 104 -35.99 5.03 -39.11
N ASP A 105 -35.51 3.91 -38.57
CA ASP A 105 -36.22 2.63 -38.53
C ASP A 105 -35.82 1.81 -37.26
N GLY A 106 -36.49 1.97 -36.24
CA GLY A 106 -36.89 1.19 -35.04
C GLY A 106 -36.05 -0.02 -34.55
N GLY A 107 -34.77 -0.16 -34.80
CA GLY A 107 -33.94 -1.22 -34.23
C GLY A 107 -32.46 -1.04 -34.53
N LEU A 108 -31.62 -1.19 -33.53
CA LEU A 108 -30.16 -1.35 -33.73
C LEU A 108 -29.94 -2.54 -34.64
N PRO A 109 -29.22 -2.41 -35.77
CA PRO A 109 -28.79 -3.58 -36.52
C PRO A 109 -27.91 -4.46 -35.64
N ASP A 110 -28.23 -5.75 -35.56
CA ASP A 110 -27.38 -6.77 -34.93
C ASP A 110 -26.17 -7.01 -35.86
N VAL A 111 -25.26 -6.03 -35.88
CA VAL A 111 -24.04 -6.09 -36.68
C VAL A 111 -23.04 -6.92 -35.88
N GLU A 112 -23.00 -8.22 -36.15
CA GLU A 112 -21.89 -9.08 -35.73
C GLU A 112 -20.64 -8.64 -36.51
N LEU A 113 -19.86 -7.73 -35.90
CA LEU A 113 -18.52 -7.44 -36.40
C LEU A 113 -17.61 -8.62 -36.04
N PRO A 114 -16.83 -9.14 -37.01
CA PRO A 114 -15.76 -10.07 -36.67
C PRO A 114 -14.82 -9.34 -35.69
N SER A 115 -14.60 -9.90 -34.51
CA SER A 115 -13.62 -9.37 -33.58
C SER A 115 -12.22 -9.47 -34.21
N LEU A 116 -11.75 -8.39 -34.79
CA LEU A 116 -10.41 -8.27 -35.39
C LEU A 116 -9.36 -7.86 -34.33
N ARG A 117 -9.78 -7.70 -33.09
CA ARG A 117 -8.92 -7.27 -32.00
C ARG A 117 -7.64 -8.08 -31.89
N ASP A 118 -7.75 -9.41 -31.84
CA ASP A 118 -6.61 -10.30 -31.70
C ASP A 118 -5.67 -10.20 -32.93
N SER A 119 -6.23 -10.09 -34.12
CA SER A 119 -5.44 -9.93 -35.37
C SER A 119 -4.71 -8.59 -35.39
N ILE A 120 -5.33 -7.51 -34.96
CA ILE A 120 -4.73 -6.18 -34.85
C ILE A 120 -3.58 -6.20 -33.82
N TYR A 121 -3.82 -6.78 -32.64
CA TYR A 121 -2.79 -6.88 -31.61
C TYR A 121 -1.62 -7.74 -32.03
N GLU A 122 -1.87 -8.87 -32.66
CA GLU A 122 -0.81 -9.73 -33.22
C GLU A 122 0.01 -9.02 -34.29
N HIS A 123 -0.64 -8.26 -35.16
CA HIS A 123 0.04 -7.48 -36.20
C HIS A 123 0.90 -6.36 -35.57
N ARG A 124 0.34 -5.62 -34.61
CA ARG A 124 1.10 -4.60 -33.85
C ARG A 124 2.31 -5.21 -33.18
N ARG A 125 2.14 -6.37 -32.55
CA ARG A 125 3.25 -7.07 -31.88
C ARG A 125 4.36 -7.44 -32.88
N ARG A 126 4.02 -8.04 -33.99
CA ARG A 126 5.00 -8.39 -35.03
C ARG A 126 5.73 -7.14 -35.56
N ARG A 127 5.01 -6.05 -35.76
CA ARG A 127 5.62 -4.78 -36.19
C ARG A 127 6.59 -4.24 -35.14
N VAL A 128 6.19 -4.21 -33.89
CA VAL A 128 7.07 -3.77 -32.78
C VAL A 128 8.33 -4.64 -32.71
N ASP A 129 8.17 -5.97 -32.76
CA ASP A 129 9.29 -6.90 -32.71
C ASP A 129 10.26 -6.67 -33.87
N ALA A 130 9.75 -6.46 -35.10
CA ALA A 130 10.56 -6.18 -36.30
C ALA A 130 11.26 -4.80 -36.24
N THR A 131 10.61 -3.78 -35.68
CA THR A 131 11.22 -2.46 -35.46
C THR A 131 12.33 -2.55 -34.42
N VAL A 132 12.09 -3.20 -33.29
CA VAL A 132 13.09 -3.38 -32.23
C VAL A 132 14.32 -4.13 -32.74
N GLU A 133 14.12 -5.21 -33.51
CA GLU A 133 15.22 -5.99 -34.09
C GLU A 133 16.08 -5.18 -35.07
N ARG A 134 15.49 -4.18 -35.75
CA ARG A 134 16.19 -3.32 -36.70
C ARG A 134 16.90 -2.14 -36.07
N VAL A 135 16.30 -1.58 -35.04
CA VAL A 135 16.71 -0.31 -34.45
C VAL A 135 17.69 -0.50 -33.27
N ARG A 136 17.63 -1.66 -32.60
CA ARG A 136 18.45 -1.93 -31.43
C ARG A 136 19.65 -2.78 -31.80
N GLU A 137 20.84 -2.28 -31.57
CA GLU A 137 22.07 -3.06 -31.54
C GLU A 137 22.38 -3.46 -30.10
N PRO A 138 22.17 -4.74 -29.73
CA PRO A 138 22.45 -5.20 -28.38
C PRO A 138 23.97 -5.21 -28.14
N ALA A 139 24.40 -4.77 -26.96
CA ALA A 139 25.78 -4.92 -26.53
C ALA A 139 26.22 -6.39 -26.53
N ASP A 140 27.52 -6.62 -26.68
CA ASP A 140 28.11 -7.94 -26.53
C ASP A 140 27.68 -8.58 -25.20
N ASP A 141 27.31 -9.88 -25.24
CA ASP A 141 26.70 -10.68 -24.14
C ASP A 141 27.64 -10.85 -22.92
N ARG A 142 28.17 -9.74 -22.40
CA ARG A 142 28.93 -9.70 -21.17
C ARG A 142 27.97 -9.63 -20.00
N ARG A 143 27.75 -10.78 -19.34
CA ARG A 143 27.03 -10.82 -18.08
C ARG A 143 27.59 -9.80 -17.11
N THR A 144 26.84 -8.74 -16.85
CA THR A 144 27.17 -7.75 -15.87
C THR A 144 26.92 -8.28 -14.45
N VAL A 145 27.52 -7.69 -13.44
CA VAL A 145 27.25 -8.06 -12.04
C VAL A 145 25.77 -7.90 -11.72
N THR A 146 25.10 -6.93 -12.36
CA THR A 146 23.66 -6.70 -12.24
C THR A 146 22.84 -7.88 -12.77
N ASP A 147 23.23 -8.50 -13.87
CA ASP A 147 22.52 -9.68 -14.43
C ASP A 147 22.62 -10.89 -13.51
N VAL A 148 23.77 -11.07 -12.85
CA VAL A 148 23.95 -12.14 -11.85
C VAL A 148 23.09 -11.89 -10.61
N VAL A 149 23.02 -10.64 -10.15
CA VAL A 149 22.17 -10.24 -9.02
C VAL A 149 20.70 -10.40 -9.38
N ASP A 150 20.30 -10.03 -10.59
CA ASP A 150 18.93 -10.18 -11.09
C ASP A 150 18.51 -11.65 -11.15
N ALA A 151 19.35 -12.50 -11.74
CA ALA A 151 19.10 -13.94 -11.79
C ALA A 151 19.01 -14.57 -10.39
N ALA A 152 19.86 -14.11 -9.45
CA ALA A 152 19.83 -14.57 -8.08
C ALA A 152 18.57 -14.13 -7.32
N LEU A 153 18.09 -12.91 -7.58
CA LEU A 153 16.86 -12.37 -6.95
C LEU A 153 15.59 -13.03 -7.50
N LEU A 154 15.56 -13.41 -8.77
CA LEU A 154 14.40 -14.06 -9.40
C LEU A 154 14.30 -15.55 -9.12
N ASN A 155 15.40 -16.21 -8.75
CA ASN A 155 15.40 -17.62 -8.41
C ASN A 155 14.80 -17.83 -7.00
N PRO A 156 13.74 -18.63 -6.82
CA PRO A 156 13.12 -18.84 -5.50
C PRO A 156 14.07 -19.35 -4.42
N LEU A 157 15.08 -20.15 -4.77
CA LEU A 157 16.05 -20.72 -3.82
C LEU A 157 17.03 -19.70 -3.27
N THR A 158 17.48 -18.74 -4.07
CA THR A 158 18.44 -17.71 -3.69
C THR A 158 17.76 -16.39 -3.36
N GLY A 159 16.72 -16.03 -4.10
CA GLY A 159 15.96 -14.79 -3.93
C GLY A 159 15.16 -14.76 -2.62
N THR A 160 14.57 -15.89 -2.19
CA THR A 160 13.81 -15.91 -0.93
C THR A 160 14.70 -15.63 0.30
N PRO A 161 15.84 -16.28 0.50
CA PRO A 161 16.76 -15.92 1.59
C PRO A 161 17.25 -14.47 1.50
N LEU A 162 17.58 -13.99 0.30
CA LEU A 162 18.05 -12.62 0.09
C LEU A 162 16.94 -11.60 0.39
N ALA A 163 15.71 -11.88 -0.01
CA ALA A 163 14.53 -11.08 0.33
C ALA A 163 14.30 -11.04 1.85
N LEU A 164 14.43 -12.18 2.56
CA LEU A 164 14.29 -12.24 4.01
C LEU A 164 15.40 -11.42 4.71
N VAL A 165 16.63 -11.48 4.23
CA VAL A 165 17.73 -10.63 4.73
C VAL A 165 17.42 -9.15 4.48
N GLY A 166 16.94 -8.79 3.28
CA GLY A 166 16.52 -7.42 2.96
C GLY A 166 15.40 -6.91 3.87
N ILE A 167 14.36 -7.71 4.08
CA ILE A 167 13.27 -7.39 5.01
C ILE A 167 13.80 -7.27 6.45
N GLY A 168 14.71 -8.14 6.86
CA GLY A 168 15.37 -8.07 8.16
C GLY A 168 16.16 -6.78 8.36
N LEU A 169 16.91 -6.34 7.34
CA LEU A 169 17.66 -5.07 7.38
C LEU A 169 16.71 -3.87 7.46
N VAL A 170 15.62 -3.89 6.68
CA VAL A 170 14.56 -2.86 6.75
C VAL A 170 13.95 -2.81 8.15
N TYR A 171 13.66 -3.98 8.72
CA TYR A 171 13.12 -4.09 10.07
C TYR A 171 14.08 -3.54 11.13
N LEU A 172 15.37 -3.87 11.05
CA LEU A 172 16.38 -3.33 11.96
C LEU A 172 16.53 -1.82 11.82
N PHE A 173 16.55 -1.30 10.60
CA PHE A 173 16.65 0.14 10.38
C PHE A 173 15.42 0.89 10.92
N ILE A 174 14.21 0.45 10.58
CA ILE A 174 12.98 1.11 11.04
C ILE A 174 12.76 0.87 12.53
N GLY A 175 12.96 -0.35 13.02
CA GLY A 175 12.69 -0.74 14.40
C GLY A 175 13.74 -0.22 15.38
N ASP A 176 15.04 -0.41 15.12
CA ASP A 176 16.10 0.00 16.06
C ASP A 176 16.49 1.48 15.86
N VAL A 177 16.82 1.89 14.62
CA VAL A 177 17.35 3.24 14.39
C VAL A 177 16.23 4.29 14.48
N ILE A 178 15.10 4.06 13.84
CA ILE A 178 14.02 5.06 13.80
C ILE A 178 13.13 4.95 15.04
N ALA A 179 12.52 3.77 15.29
CA ALA A 179 11.49 3.64 16.29
C ALA A 179 12.04 3.60 17.72
N GLN A 180 13.22 3.01 17.96
CA GLN A 180 13.77 2.98 19.33
C GLN A 180 14.65 4.18 19.62
N ARG A 181 15.57 4.58 18.75
CA ARG A 181 16.52 5.64 19.07
C ARG A 181 15.99 7.03 18.75
N LEU A 182 15.57 7.26 17.49
CA LEU A 182 15.15 8.59 17.05
C LEU A 182 13.81 9.00 17.72
N VAL A 183 12.87 8.09 17.73
CA VAL A 183 11.55 8.33 18.35
C VAL A 183 11.70 8.51 19.85
N ASP A 184 12.48 7.67 20.55
CA ASP A 184 12.70 7.79 21.98
C ASP A 184 13.27 9.17 22.38
N VAL A 185 14.30 9.64 21.66
CA VAL A 185 14.86 10.98 21.89
C VAL A 185 13.82 12.09 21.62
N LEU A 186 13.07 11.99 20.54
CA LEU A 186 12.06 13.02 20.23
C LEU A 186 10.89 12.97 21.20
N GLU A 187 10.35 11.79 21.49
CA GLU A 187 9.18 11.63 22.35
C GLU A 187 9.48 11.98 23.80
N THR A 188 10.61 11.51 24.36
CA THR A 188 10.92 11.69 25.77
C THR A 188 11.65 13.00 26.02
N GLU A 189 12.78 13.26 25.33
CA GLU A 189 13.64 14.40 25.62
C GLU A 189 13.09 15.71 25.04
N VAL A 190 12.63 15.70 23.78
CA VAL A 190 12.19 16.95 23.14
C VAL A 190 10.77 17.29 23.53
N PHE A 191 9.84 16.39 23.27
CA PHE A 191 8.42 16.67 23.50
C PHE A 191 8.01 16.42 24.96
N GLY A 192 8.37 15.29 25.55
CA GLY A 192 7.97 14.92 26.92
C GLY A 192 8.58 15.83 27.99
N ALA A 193 9.90 16.07 27.91
CA ALA A 193 10.60 16.86 28.91
C ALA A 193 10.41 18.38 28.72
N HIS A 194 10.25 18.88 27.50
CA HIS A 194 10.23 20.33 27.22
C HIS A 194 8.86 20.83 26.74
N TYR A 195 8.31 20.23 25.69
CA TYR A 195 7.09 20.74 25.05
C TYR A 195 5.83 20.52 25.92
N VAL A 196 5.62 19.30 26.42
CA VAL A 196 4.39 18.96 27.18
C VAL A 196 4.27 19.79 28.45
N PRO A 197 5.30 19.93 29.31
CA PRO A 197 5.21 20.78 30.52
C PRO A 197 4.98 22.26 30.17
N TRP A 198 5.63 22.76 29.10
CA TRP A 198 5.45 24.14 28.67
C TRP A 198 4.02 24.39 28.18
N MET A 199 3.46 23.49 27.34
CA MET A 199 2.10 23.63 26.83
C MET A 199 1.06 23.48 27.96
N THR A 200 1.26 22.51 28.86
CA THR A 200 0.39 22.33 30.05
C THR A 200 0.36 23.59 30.88
N GLY A 201 1.52 24.18 31.22
CA GLY A 201 1.61 25.44 31.95
C GLY A 201 0.94 26.61 31.25
N LEU A 202 1.07 26.70 29.93
CA LEU A 202 0.40 27.73 29.12
C LEU A 202 -1.13 27.59 29.16
N VAL A 203 -1.67 26.39 29.00
CA VAL A 203 -3.12 26.14 29.06
C VAL A 203 -3.64 26.36 30.48
N GLU A 204 -2.90 25.95 31.52
CA GLU A 204 -3.27 26.14 32.89
C GLU A 204 -3.36 27.61 33.32
N THR A 205 -2.51 28.45 32.74
CA THR A 205 -2.54 29.91 33.00
C THR A 205 -3.62 30.63 32.21
N THR A 206 -4.02 30.11 31.03
CA THR A 206 -4.98 30.77 30.14
C THR A 206 -6.40 30.26 30.28
N VAL A 207 -6.60 28.98 30.67
CA VAL A 207 -7.91 28.33 30.78
C VAL A 207 -8.22 28.02 32.25
N PRO A 208 -9.22 28.67 32.85
CA PRO A 208 -9.57 28.43 34.25
C PRO A 208 -9.99 26.98 34.52
N ALA A 209 -9.62 26.45 35.70
CA ALA A 209 -9.99 25.10 36.13
C ALA A 209 -11.42 24.99 36.68
N SER A 210 -12.29 25.99 36.45
CA SER A 210 -13.61 26.03 37.04
C SER A 210 -14.71 26.41 36.06
N GLY A 211 -15.88 25.86 36.27
CA GLY A 211 -17.08 26.17 35.51
C GLY A 211 -17.21 25.34 34.21
N TRP A 212 -17.93 25.89 33.26
CA TRP A 212 -18.25 25.22 31.97
C TRP A 212 -17.04 25.05 31.01
N VAL A 213 -15.88 25.60 31.37
CA VAL A 213 -14.63 25.54 30.57
C VAL A 213 -13.75 24.33 30.96
N GLU A 214 -14.02 23.71 32.13
CA GLU A 214 -13.27 22.53 32.60
C GLU A 214 -13.22 21.37 31.60
N PRO A 215 -14.31 20.98 30.90
CA PRO A 215 -14.24 19.94 29.89
C PRO A 215 -13.31 20.31 28.74
N VAL A 216 -13.27 21.58 28.33
CA VAL A 216 -12.37 22.06 27.27
C VAL A 216 -10.92 21.93 27.71
N ARG A 217 -10.60 22.35 28.93
CA ARG A 217 -9.26 22.19 29.50
C ARG A 217 -8.85 20.74 29.55
N PHE A 218 -9.74 19.84 30.00
CA PHE A 218 -9.48 18.39 30.00
C PHE A 218 -9.15 17.86 28.63
N VAL A 219 -9.93 18.19 27.59
CA VAL A 219 -9.67 17.76 26.19
C VAL A 219 -8.34 18.31 25.69
N LEU A 220 -7.91 19.50 26.11
CA LEU A 220 -6.68 20.10 25.60
C LEU A 220 -5.41 19.51 26.22
N ILE A 221 -5.42 19.18 27.53
CA ILE A 221 -4.20 18.81 28.28
C ILE A 221 -4.30 17.51 29.09
N ASN A 222 -5.27 16.64 28.79
CA ASN A 222 -5.38 15.33 29.44
C ASN A 222 -4.09 14.51 29.24
N ASP A 223 -3.64 13.86 30.31
CA ASP A 223 -2.43 13.03 30.34
C ASP A 223 -2.49 11.82 29.38
N ASN A 224 -3.69 11.32 29.06
CA ASN A 224 -3.86 10.16 28.17
C ASN A 224 -3.90 10.55 26.69
N LEU A 225 -4.65 11.60 26.32
CA LEU A 225 -4.94 11.99 24.94
C LEU A 225 -5.18 13.51 24.78
N GLY A 226 -4.52 14.33 25.59
CA GLY A 226 -4.62 15.78 25.46
C GLY A 226 -4.29 16.28 24.06
N LEU A 227 -5.19 17.08 23.48
CA LEU A 227 -5.10 17.52 22.09
C LEU A 227 -3.85 18.36 21.80
N LEU A 228 -3.45 19.22 22.74
CA LEU A 228 -2.28 20.09 22.61
C LEU A 228 -1.02 19.51 23.26
N THR A 229 -1.12 18.47 24.06
CA THR A 229 -0.01 17.82 24.75
C THR A 229 0.36 16.50 24.08
N VAL A 230 -0.22 15.41 24.54
CA VAL A 230 0.10 14.04 24.10
C VAL A 230 -0.15 13.83 22.61
N THR A 231 -1.20 14.44 22.04
CA THR A 231 -1.48 14.32 20.61
C THR A 231 -0.39 14.95 19.74
N VAL A 232 0.09 16.14 20.08
CA VAL A 232 1.17 16.82 19.35
C VAL A 232 2.50 16.08 19.54
N GLN A 233 2.82 15.66 20.77
CA GLN A 233 3.98 14.84 21.09
C GLN A 233 3.99 13.58 20.23
N TYR A 234 2.87 12.89 20.13
CA TYR A 234 2.75 11.67 19.32
C TYR A 234 2.87 11.93 17.82
N LEU A 235 2.19 12.97 17.30
CA LEU A 235 2.22 13.30 15.87
C LEU A 235 3.63 13.69 15.39
N LEU A 236 4.33 14.53 16.16
CA LEU A 236 5.63 15.06 15.75
C LEU A 236 6.80 14.26 16.32
N GLY A 237 6.68 13.72 17.54
CA GLY A 237 7.73 12.94 18.18
C GLY A 237 7.80 11.48 17.72
N VAL A 238 6.64 10.86 17.44
CA VAL A 238 6.57 9.44 17.07
C VAL A 238 6.20 9.24 15.60
N LEU A 239 5.05 9.77 15.18
CA LEU A 239 4.48 9.46 13.87
C LEU A 239 5.30 10.04 12.72
N LEU A 240 5.73 11.30 12.83
CA LEU A 240 6.51 11.97 11.78
C LEU A 240 7.83 11.26 11.47
N PRO A 241 8.74 10.99 12.45
CA PRO A 241 10.00 10.31 12.15
C PRO A 241 9.78 8.88 11.66
N LEU A 242 8.80 8.15 12.21
CA LEU A 242 8.49 6.80 11.78
C LEU A 242 8.02 6.75 10.32
N VAL A 243 7.09 7.63 9.94
CA VAL A 243 6.55 7.73 8.59
C VAL A 243 7.62 8.20 7.59
N ALA A 244 8.43 9.18 7.97
CA ALA A 244 9.53 9.66 7.13
C ALA A 244 10.59 8.57 6.89
N GLY A 245 11.01 7.87 7.94
CA GLY A 245 11.95 6.75 7.84
C GLY A 245 11.41 5.61 6.98
N PHE A 246 10.13 5.32 7.14
CA PHE A 246 9.46 4.31 6.33
C PHE A 246 9.39 4.69 4.83
N TYR A 247 8.99 5.92 4.50
CA TYR A 247 9.01 6.39 3.10
C TYR A 247 10.40 6.46 2.49
N LEU A 248 11.41 6.73 3.31
CA LEU A 248 12.80 6.69 2.88
C LEU A 248 13.20 5.28 2.44
N VAL A 249 12.87 4.27 3.23
CA VAL A 249 13.15 2.86 2.89
C VAL A 249 12.36 2.41 1.68
N ILE A 250 11.06 2.67 1.63
CA ILE A 250 10.23 2.32 0.46
C ILE A 250 10.72 3.03 -0.79
N GLY A 251 11.06 4.32 -0.69
CA GLY A 251 11.62 5.07 -1.79
C GLY A 251 12.94 4.46 -2.32
N ALA A 252 13.80 4.00 -1.41
CA ALA A 252 15.03 3.33 -1.77
C ALA A 252 14.78 1.96 -2.44
N LEU A 253 13.86 1.15 -1.90
CA LEU A 253 13.48 -0.15 -2.48
C LEU A 253 12.79 0.00 -3.85
N GLU A 254 11.95 1.02 -4.00
CA GLU A 254 11.28 1.34 -5.26
C GLU A 254 12.30 1.78 -6.31
N ASP A 255 13.18 2.71 -5.97
CA ASP A 255 14.18 3.27 -6.89
C ASP A 255 15.27 2.24 -7.27
N SER A 256 15.56 1.28 -6.40
CA SER A 256 16.49 0.17 -6.69
C SER A 256 15.93 -0.92 -7.59
N GLY A 257 14.61 -0.96 -7.86
CA GLY A 257 13.96 -2.02 -8.62
C GLY A 257 13.75 -3.34 -7.85
N LEU A 258 13.94 -3.36 -6.54
CA LEU A 258 13.76 -4.56 -5.71
C LEU A 258 12.28 -4.91 -5.49
N LEU A 259 11.39 -3.90 -5.41
CA LEU A 259 9.97 -4.14 -5.16
C LEU A 259 9.28 -5.00 -6.24
N PRO A 260 9.49 -4.76 -7.56
CA PRO A 260 8.90 -5.62 -8.60
C PRO A 260 9.39 -7.07 -8.50
N ARG A 261 10.65 -7.30 -8.12
CA ARG A 261 11.22 -8.65 -7.95
C ARG A 261 10.61 -9.39 -6.77
N LEU A 262 10.41 -8.69 -5.65
CA LEU A 262 9.68 -9.23 -4.50
C LEU A 262 8.24 -9.60 -4.88
N ALA A 263 7.58 -8.78 -5.71
CA ALA A 263 6.25 -9.09 -6.22
C ALA A 263 6.24 -10.40 -7.02
N VAL A 264 7.20 -10.60 -7.93
CA VAL A 264 7.32 -11.84 -8.72
C VAL A 264 7.61 -13.05 -7.84
N LEU A 265 8.53 -12.94 -6.88
CA LEU A 265 8.86 -14.03 -5.96
C LEU A 265 7.67 -14.50 -5.13
N THR A 266 6.82 -13.57 -4.70
CA THR A 266 5.70 -13.85 -3.80
C THR A 266 4.40 -14.14 -4.54
N ASP A 267 4.33 -13.91 -5.84
CA ASP A 267 3.12 -14.01 -6.65
C ASP A 267 2.43 -15.37 -6.52
N ARG A 268 3.21 -16.46 -6.59
CA ARG A 268 2.66 -17.82 -6.43
C ARG A 268 2.01 -18.07 -5.06
N GLY A 269 2.51 -17.43 -4.01
CA GLY A 269 1.94 -17.49 -2.66
C GLY A 269 0.68 -16.63 -2.55
N MET A 270 0.74 -15.42 -3.06
CA MET A 270 -0.36 -14.45 -3.02
C MET A 270 -1.55 -14.89 -3.87
N SER A 271 -1.31 -15.54 -5.01
CA SER A 271 -2.37 -16.05 -5.90
C SER A 271 -3.26 -17.09 -5.21
N ARG A 272 -2.73 -17.87 -4.25
CA ARG A 272 -3.52 -18.84 -3.48
C ARG A 272 -4.55 -18.23 -2.54
N ILE A 273 -4.38 -16.96 -2.21
CA ILE A 273 -5.29 -16.20 -1.33
C ILE A 273 -6.04 -15.10 -2.09
N GLY A 274 -6.09 -15.21 -3.43
CA GLY A 274 -6.85 -14.31 -4.29
C GLY A 274 -6.21 -12.93 -4.50
N LEU A 275 -4.90 -12.82 -4.31
CA LEU A 275 -4.09 -11.62 -4.52
C LEU A 275 -3.04 -11.89 -5.60
N ASN A 276 -2.50 -10.83 -6.20
CA ASN A 276 -1.31 -10.92 -7.03
C ASN A 276 -0.05 -10.52 -6.24
N GLY A 277 1.13 -10.74 -6.82
CA GLY A 277 2.40 -10.45 -6.16
C GLY A 277 2.58 -8.98 -5.75
N ARG A 278 1.90 -8.02 -6.40
CA ARG A 278 1.96 -6.60 -6.00
C ARG A 278 1.42 -6.37 -4.59
N ALA A 279 0.57 -7.26 -4.09
CA ALA A 279 0.03 -7.17 -2.74
C ALA A 279 1.09 -7.34 -1.64
N VAL A 280 2.26 -7.90 -1.95
CA VAL A 280 3.37 -7.98 -1.00
C VAL A 280 3.85 -6.58 -0.57
N ILE A 281 3.75 -5.60 -1.46
CA ILE A 281 4.18 -4.23 -1.16
C ILE A 281 3.37 -3.65 0.02
N PRO A 282 2.03 -3.56 -0.03
CA PRO A 282 1.26 -3.14 1.15
C PRO A 282 1.46 -4.06 2.38
N MET A 283 1.74 -5.36 2.22
CA MET A 283 2.01 -6.24 3.37
C MET A 283 3.31 -5.86 4.09
N ILE A 284 4.39 -5.60 3.35
CA ILE A 284 5.67 -5.11 3.92
C ILE A 284 5.47 -3.73 4.58
N VAL A 285 4.74 -2.83 3.90
CA VAL A 285 4.35 -1.52 4.44
C VAL A 285 3.61 -1.66 5.76
N GLY A 286 2.72 -2.67 5.85
CA GLY A 286 1.91 -2.95 7.03
C GLY A 286 2.71 -3.34 8.28
N LEU A 287 3.83 -4.01 8.10
CA LEU A 287 4.76 -4.31 9.20
C LEU A 287 5.37 -3.03 9.81
N GLY A 288 5.45 -1.95 9.05
CA GLY A 288 5.77 -0.62 9.57
C GLY A 288 4.54 0.07 10.16
N CYS A 289 3.54 0.34 9.32
CA CYS A 289 2.31 1.04 9.71
C CYS A 289 1.11 0.58 8.86
N VAL A 290 0.10 0.01 9.49
CA VAL A 290 -1.11 -0.47 8.81
C VAL A 290 -1.87 0.67 8.10
N THR A 291 -1.90 1.87 8.67
CA THR A 291 -2.54 3.04 8.05
C THR A 291 -1.92 3.36 6.69
N MET A 292 -0.59 3.35 6.63
CA MET A 292 0.15 3.57 5.40
C MET A 292 -0.04 2.42 4.40
N ALA A 293 -0.10 1.20 4.91
CA ALA A 293 -0.35 0.02 4.09
C ALA A 293 -1.73 0.08 3.40
N VAL A 294 -2.76 0.54 4.10
CA VAL A 294 -4.10 0.73 3.52
C VAL A 294 -4.06 1.71 2.34
N VAL A 295 -3.36 2.84 2.48
CA VAL A 295 -3.17 3.79 1.36
C VAL A 295 -2.41 3.14 0.20
N SER A 296 -1.37 2.35 0.50
CA SER A 296 -0.57 1.69 -0.53
C SER A 296 -1.31 0.57 -1.28
N THR A 297 -2.46 0.09 -0.76
CA THR A 297 -3.31 -0.88 -1.49
C THR A 297 -3.89 -0.31 -2.79
N ARG A 298 -3.83 1.01 -3.02
CA ARG A 298 -4.17 1.64 -4.31
C ARG A 298 -3.35 1.11 -5.48
N ILE A 299 -2.20 0.47 -5.21
CA ILE A 299 -1.34 -0.17 -6.22
C ILE A 299 -1.95 -1.47 -6.78
N ALA A 300 -2.94 -2.06 -6.09
CA ALA A 300 -3.63 -3.26 -6.55
C ALA A 300 -4.49 -2.98 -7.78
N GLY A 301 -4.51 -3.93 -8.71
CA GLY A 301 -5.17 -3.78 -10.01
C GLY A 301 -6.69 -3.74 -9.96
N SER A 302 -7.30 -4.31 -8.91
CA SER A 302 -8.76 -4.40 -8.80
C SER A 302 -9.28 -3.97 -7.42
N ARG A 303 -10.55 -3.53 -7.38
CA ARG A 303 -11.24 -3.23 -6.11
C ARG A 303 -11.29 -4.44 -5.18
N ARG A 304 -11.44 -5.65 -5.74
CA ARG A 304 -11.44 -6.90 -5.00
C ARG A 304 -10.12 -7.14 -4.28
N GLU A 305 -9.00 -7.03 -4.99
CA GLU A 305 -7.66 -7.20 -4.41
C GLU A 305 -7.37 -6.15 -3.33
N ARG A 306 -7.82 -4.90 -3.53
CA ARG A 306 -7.72 -3.85 -2.51
C ARG A 306 -8.48 -4.21 -1.24
N LEU A 307 -9.70 -4.74 -1.36
CA LEU A 307 -10.52 -5.17 -0.22
C LEU A 307 -9.86 -6.31 0.55
N ILE A 308 -9.39 -7.36 -0.16
CA ILE A 308 -8.70 -8.50 0.45
C ILE A 308 -7.43 -8.03 1.17
N SER A 309 -6.59 -7.24 0.48
CA SER A 309 -5.35 -6.71 1.07
C SER A 309 -5.63 -5.88 2.31
N THR A 310 -6.61 -4.98 2.26
CA THR A 310 -6.97 -4.13 3.41
C THR A 310 -7.50 -4.95 4.59
N ALA A 311 -8.34 -5.95 4.34
CA ALA A 311 -8.86 -6.82 5.38
C ALA A 311 -7.74 -7.64 6.06
N LEU A 312 -6.83 -8.21 5.28
CA LEU A 312 -5.70 -8.99 5.80
C LEU A 312 -4.72 -8.12 6.59
N LEU A 313 -4.43 -6.90 6.10
CA LEU A 313 -3.61 -5.92 6.80
C LEU A 313 -4.21 -5.51 8.15
N GLY A 314 -5.50 -5.24 8.17
CA GLY A 314 -6.21 -4.89 9.40
C GLY A 314 -6.25 -6.04 10.40
N LEU A 315 -6.42 -7.27 9.93
CA LEU A 315 -6.63 -8.45 10.76
C LEU A 315 -5.33 -9.04 11.32
N ALA A 316 -4.35 -9.36 10.46
CA ALA A 316 -3.26 -10.27 10.84
C ALA A 316 -1.85 -9.68 10.72
N VAL A 317 -1.71 -8.42 10.27
CA VAL A 317 -0.39 -7.78 10.15
C VAL A 317 -0.16 -6.83 11.33
N PRO A 318 0.76 -7.15 12.27
CA PRO A 318 1.13 -6.27 13.36
C PRO A 318 2.00 -5.11 12.85
N CYS A 319 1.83 -3.91 13.41
CA CYS A 319 2.70 -2.77 13.09
C CYS A 319 4.02 -2.83 13.87
N SER A 320 5.02 -2.01 13.47
CA SER A 320 6.34 -2.00 14.08
C SER A 320 6.32 -1.72 15.59
N ALA A 321 5.51 -0.76 16.04
CA ALA A 321 5.37 -0.44 17.46
C ALA A 321 4.82 -1.63 18.27
N GLN A 322 3.85 -2.34 17.72
CA GLN A 322 3.30 -3.55 18.33
C GLN A 322 4.31 -4.70 18.32
N LEU A 323 5.04 -4.90 17.20
CA LEU A 323 6.05 -5.95 17.05
C LEU A 323 7.16 -5.83 18.09
N GLY A 324 7.63 -4.62 18.39
CA GLY A 324 8.68 -4.41 19.39
C GLY A 324 8.28 -4.98 20.76
N ILE A 325 7.07 -4.69 21.22
CA ILE A 325 6.57 -5.17 22.50
C ILE A 325 6.26 -6.68 22.47
N ILE A 326 5.65 -7.16 21.38
CA ILE A 326 5.35 -8.59 21.19
C ILE A 326 6.64 -9.41 21.25
N LEU A 327 7.69 -8.98 20.56
CA LEU A 327 8.98 -9.68 20.57
C LEU A 327 9.62 -9.68 21.96
N GLY A 328 9.53 -8.57 22.69
CA GLY A 328 10.01 -8.48 24.08
C GLY A 328 9.28 -9.46 25.00
N LEU A 329 7.94 -9.50 24.93
CA LEU A 329 7.14 -10.43 25.74
C LEU A 329 7.37 -11.90 25.35
N LEU A 330 7.41 -12.21 24.06
CA LEU A 330 7.65 -13.57 23.57
C LEU A 330 9.08 -14.04 23.86
N ALA A 331 10.07 -13.15 23.88
CA ALA A 331 11.45 -13.49 24.26
C ALA A 331 11.52 -13.95 25.73
N ALA A 332 10.73 -13.34 26.61
CA ALA A 332 10.63 -13.74 28.01
C ALA A 332 9.91 -15.11 28.19
N LEU A 333 9.01 -15.47 27.28
CA LEU A 333 8.28 -16.74 27.31
C LEU A 333 9.06 -17.92 26.70
N GLY A 334 10.00 -17.64 25.79
CA GLY A 334 10.83 -18.64 25.12
C GLY A 334 10.44 -18.93 23.67
N ALA A 335 11.38 -19.56 22.94
CA ALA A 335 11.29 -19.74 21.49
C ALA A 335 10.05 -20.53 21.01
N GLY A 336 9.57 -21.49 21.80
CA GLY A 336 8.38 -22.27 21.43
C GLY A 336 7.12 -21.41 21.24
N TRP A 337 6.92 -20.44 22.12
CA TRP A 337 5.80 -19.51 22.05
C TRP A 337 5.90 -18.55 20.87
N TRP A 338 7.11 -18.21 20.48
CA TRP A 338 7.35 -17.38 19.30
C TRP A 338 6.91 -18.09 18.00
N PHE A 339 7.32 -19.36 17.82
CA PHE A 339 6.88 -20.16 16.67
C PHE A 339 5.38 -20.42 16.68
N ALA A 340 4.80 -20.69 17.85
CA ALA A 340 3.35 -20.86 17.99
C ALA A 340 2.60 -19.58 17.59
N TYR A 341 3.05 -18.41 18.04
CA TYR A 341 2.46 -17.12 17.70
C TYR A 341 2.51 -16.85 16.18
N LEU A 342 3.69 -17.02 15.57
CA LEU A 342 3.85 -16.85 14.13
C LEU A 342 2.98 -17.84 13.34
N GLY A 343 2.93 -19.11 13.79
CA GLY A 343 2.09 -20.15 13.18
C GLY A 343 0.61 -19.82 13.20
N VAL A 344 0.11 -19.31 14.33
CA VAL A 344 -1.30 -18.88 14.45
C VAL A 344 -1.59 -17.71 13.53
N LEU A 345 -0.72 -16.69 13.47
CA LEU A 345 -0.94 -15.55 12.59
C LEU A 345 -0.92 -15.94 11.11
N LEU A 346 0.02 -16.77 10.69
CA LEU A 346 0.09 -17.25 9.30
C LEU A 346 -1.14 -18.12 8.96
N LEU A 347 -1.61 -18.93 9.89
CA LEU A 347 -2.81 -19.74 9.71
C LEU A 347 -4.05 -18.85 9.54
N VAL A 348 -4.23 -17.86 10.42
CA VAL A 348 -5.35 -16.91 10.34
C VAL A 348 -5.28 -16.10 9.05
N PHE A 349 -4.09 -15.60 8.68
CA PHE A 349 -3.84 -14.88 7.44
C PHE A 349 -4.25 -15.73 6.21
N GLY A 350 -3.80 -16.97 6.15
CA GLY A 350 -4.11 -17.89 5.04
C GLY A 350 -5.61 -18.25 4.98
N ILE A 351 -6.22 -18.60 6.11
CA ILE A 351 -7.66 -18.93 6.16
C ILE A 351 -8.52 -17.72 5.79
N ALA A 352 -8.22 -16.55 6.35
CA ALA A 352 -8.94 -15.33 6.04
C ALA A 352 -8.78 -14.94 4.56
N GLY A 353 -7.58 -15.08 4.00
CA GLY A 353 -7.32 -14.83 2.59
C GLY A 353 -8.15 -15.74 1.68
N VAL A 354 -8.09 -17.04 1.89
CA VAL A 354 -8.89 -18.02 1.11
C VAL A 354 -10.40 -17.81 1.30
N PHE A 355 -10.83 -17.46 2.51
CA PHE A 355 -12.25 -17.17 2.78
C PHE A 355 -12.71 -15.92 1.99
N LEU A 356 -11.93 -14.84 2.01
CA LEU A 356 -12.25 -13.62 1.28
C LEU A 356 -12.18 -13.83 -0.24
N ASP A 357 -11.23 -14.64 -0.71
CA ASP A 357 -11.10 -15.02 -2.12
C ASP A 357 -12.37 -15.70 -2.64
N ARG A 358 -12.95 -16.62 -1.85
CA ARG A 358 -14.17 -17.35 -2.22
C ARG A 358 -15.45 -16.55 -2.07
N THR A 359 -15.47 -15.55 -1.20
CA THR A 359 -16.70 -14.79 -0.88
C THR A 359 -16.85 -13.51 -1.70
N LEU A 360 -15.74 -12.90 -2.12
CA LEU A 360 -15.76 -11.67 -2.90
C LEU A 360 -15.85 -11.99 -4.40
N PRO A 361 -16.81 -11.39 -5.14
CA PRO A 361 -16.97 -11.60 -6.57
C PRO A 361 -15.80 -11.00 -7.36
N GLY A 362 -15.47 -11.62 -8.49
CA GLY A 362 -14.41 -11.21 -9.41
C GLY A 362 -13.20 -12.14 -9.39
N GLU A 363 -12.31 -11.96 -10.35
CA GLU A 363 -11.08 -12.72 -10.50
C GLU A 363 -9.86 -11.88 -10.13
N SER A 364 -8.79 -12.53 -9.67
CA SER A 364 -7.51 -11.86 -9.48
C SER A 364 -6.87 -11.59 -10.84
N GLN A 365 -6.33 -10.39 -11.02
CA GLN A 365 -5.59 -10.08 -12.24
C GLN A 365 -4.21 -10.72 -12.17
N GLY A 366 -3.78 -11.38 -13.26
CA GLY A 366 -2.43 -11.90 -13.37
C GLY A 366 -1.38 -10.80 -13.19
N LEU A 367 -0.25 -11.15 -12.60
CA LEU A 367 0.87 -10.22 -12.45
C LEU A 367 1.54 -9.98 -13.80
N VAL A 368 1.23 -8.86 -14.43
CA VAL A 368 1.99 -8.33 -15.56
C VAL A 368 2.80 -7.16 -15.05
N THR A 369 4.12 -7.33 -14.98
CA THR A 369 5.01 -6.27 -14.53
C THR A 369 6.32 -6.32 -15.31
N GLU A 370 6.78 -5.15 -15.73
CA GLU A 370 8.11 -4.99 -16.25
C GLU A 370 9.10 -5.00 -15.08
N LEU A 371 10.23 -5.69 -15.28
CA LEU A 371 11.29 -5.78 -14.30
C LEU A 371 12.43 -4.82 -14.69
N PRO A 372 12.43 -3.58 -14.16
CA PRO A 372 13.54 -2.68 -14.39
C PRO A 372 14.83 -3.30 -13.82
N ARG A 373 15.99 -3.06 -14.43
CA ARG A 373 17.26 -3.56 -13.90
C ARG A 373 17.53 -3.03 -12.49
N VAL A 374 18.23 -3.84 -11.67
CA VAL A 374 18.65 -3.40 -10.34
C VAL A 374 19.64 -2.26 -10.48
N ARG A 375 19.36 -1.15 -9.82
CA ARG A 375 20.22 0.03 -9.82
C ARG A 375 20.42 0.60 -8.42
N ARG A 376 21.47 1.40 -8.25
CA ARG A 376 21.69 2.11 -7.00
C ARG A 376 20.63 3.22 -6.85
N PRO A 377 19.93 3.28 -5.70
CA PRO A 377 18.93 4.33 -5.48
C PRO A 377 19.59 5.72 -5.49
N ARG A 378 18.97 6.67 -6.19
CA ARG A 378 19.43 8.06 -6.25
C ARG A 378 18.94 8.81 -5.01
N ALA A 379 19.85 9.22 -4.12
CA ALA A 379 19.52 9.84 -2.83
C ALA A 379 18.59 11.07 -2.97
N GLY A 380 18.80 11.91 -4.01
CA GLY A 380 17.94 13.06 -4.28
C GLY A 380 16.48 12.69 -4.56
N ASN A 381 16.25 11.67 -5.42
CA ASN A 381 14.91 11.17 -5.73
C ASN A 381 14.24 10.57 -4.51
N VAL A 382 14.97 9.74 -3.77
CA VAL A 382 14.46 9.09 -2.55
C VAL A 382 14.05 10.15 -1.54
N LEU A 383 14.89 11.18 -1.31
CA LEU A 383 14.59 12.25 -0.35
C LEU A 383 13.39 13.09 -0.79
N GLN A 384 13.32 13.48 -2.06
CA GLN A 384 12.19 14.26 -2.61
C GLN A 384 10.87 13.49 -2.49
N LYS A 385 10.85 12.20 -2.87
CA LYS A 385 9.68 11.31 -2.71
C LYS A 385 9.30 11.19 -1.24
N THR A 386 10.28 11.01 -0.34
CA THR A 386 10.05 10.92 1.10
C THR A 386 9.39 12.17 1.65
N VAL A 387 9.92 13.35 1.37
CA VAL A 387 9.37 14.63 1.85
C VAL A 387 7.95 14.85 1.31
N THR A 388 7.74 14.63 0.01
CA THR A 388 6.43 14.84 -0.63
C THR A 388 5.37 13.90 -0.06
N ARG A 389 5.69 12.60 0.08
CA ARG A 389 4.77 11.60 0.63
C ARG A 389 4.50 11.82 2.12
N THR A 390 5.53 12.15 2.91
CA THR A 390 5.39 12.47 4.35
C THR A 390 4.51 13.70 4.55
N LYS A 391 4.72 14.77 3.77
CA LYS A 391 3.87 15.97 3.83
C LYS A 391 2.42 15.64 3.47
N GLY A 392 2.19 14.89 2.38
CA GLY A 392 0.86 14.45 1.98
C GLY A 392 0.15 13.65 3.07
N PHE A 393 0.86 12.69 3.67
CA PHE A 393 0.32 11.89 4.77
C PHE A 393 -0.03 12.72 6.00
N LEU A 394 0.85 13.63 6.44
CA LEU A 394 0.59 14.47 7.60
C LEU A 394 -0.63 15.37 7.40
N THR A 395 -0.81 15.95 6.22
CA THR A 395 -1.99 16.80 5.93
C THR A 395 -3.31 16.03 6.04
N GLU A 396 -3.29 14.72 5.78
CA GLU A 396 -4.46 13.84 5.93
C GLU A 396 -4.60 13.26 7.35
N ALA A 397 -3.51 12.85 7.96
CA ALA A 397 -3.52 12.14 9.24
C ALA A 397 -3.74 13.09 10.44
N VAL A 398 -3.14 14.29 10.42
CA VAL A 398 -3.21 15.23 11.55
C VAL A 398 -4.65 15.62 11.93
N PRO A 399 -5.51 16.11 11.00
CA PRO A 399 -6.86 16.49 11.37
C PRO A 399 -7.69 15.29 11.84
N LEU A 400 -7.50 14.13 11.21
CA LEU A 400 -8.21 12.91 11.57
C LEU A 400 -7.82 12.44 12.99
N PHE A 401 -6.53 12.48 13.31
CA PHE A 401 -6.04 12.10 14.63
C PHE A 401 -6.50 13.08 15.70
N ALA A 402 -6.49 14.39 15.42
CA ALA A 402 -6.95 15.43 16.33
C ALA A 402 -8.44 15.27 16.67
N VAL A 403 -9.29 15.05 15.65
CA VAL A 403 -10.74 14.81 15.87
C VAL A 403 -10.96 13.55 16.72
N THR A 404 -10.22 12.50 16.44
CA THR A 404 -10.35 11.23 17.16
C THR A 404 -9.87 11.34 18.60
N ALA A 405 -8.73 11.99 18.83
CA ALA A 405 -8.20 12.23 20.18
C ALA A 405 -9.18 13.07 21.01
N ALA A 406 -9.73 14.14 20.43
CA ALA A 406 -10.75 14.95 21.07
C ALA A 406 -12.02 14.15 21.42
N ALA A 407 -12.50 13.31 20.49
CA ALA A 407 -13.68 12.47 20.72
C ALA A 407 -13.46 11.47 21.87
N ILE A 408 -12.28 10.83 21.93
CA ILE A 408 -11.96 9.88 23.00
C ILE A 408 -11.77 10.60 24.33
N SER A 409 -11.12 11.78 24.37
CA SER A 409 -11.00 12.59 25.58
C SER A 409 -12.36 13.01 26.14
N VAL A 410 -13.33 13.34 25.27
CA VAL A 410 -14.71 13.63 25.67
C VAL A 410 -15.39 12.37 26.23
N LEU A 411 -15.23 11.20 25.59
CA LEU A 411 -15.78 9.92 26.08
C LEU A 411 -15.19 9.52 27.44
N GLU A 412 -13.92 9.81 27.66
CA GLU A 412 -13.25 9.62 28.95
C GLU A 412 -13.82 10.56 30.02
N TYR A 413 -13.96 11.85 29.70
CA TYR A 413 -14.52 12.84 30.62
C TYR A 413 -15.94 12.49 31.07
N VAL A 414 -16.79 12.03 30.16
CA VAL A 414 -18.18 11.62 30.46
C VAL A 414 -18.25 10.26 31.21
N GLY A 415 -17.12 9.53 31.33
CA GLY A 415 -17.07 8.21 31.96
C GLY A 415 -17.64 7.07 31.09
N ALA A 416 -17.93 7.34 29.82
CA ALA A 416 -18.44 6.34 28.86
C ALA A 416 -17.42 5.22 28.61
N LEU A 417 -16.12 5.54 28.65
CA LEU A 417 -15.03 4.59 28.51
C LEU A 417 -15.09 3.48 29.56
N ALA A 418 -15.33 3.82 30.84
CA ALA A 418 -15.50 2.86 31.91
C ALA A 418 -16.72 1.94 31.73
N SER A 419 -17.76 2.43 31.07
CA SER A 419 -18.95 1.63 30.74
C SER A 419 -18.67 0.63 29.62
N ILE A 420 -17.89 1.02 28.59
CA ILE A 420 -17.42 0.12 27.52
C ILE A 420 -16.55 -0.99 28.11
N VAL A 421 -15.58 -0.66 28.97
CA VAL A 421 -14.72 -1.63 29.66
C VAL A 421 -15.55 -2.64 30.48
N ARG A 422 -16.58 -2.17 31.21
CA ARG A 422 -17.50 -3.05 31.94
C ARG A 422 -18.27 -3.98 31.01
N GLY A 423 -18.69 -3.49 29.83
CA GLY A 423 -19.38 -4.29 28.80
C GLY A 423 -18.49 -5.39 28.20
N LEU A 424 -17.17 -5.19 28.13
CA LEU A 424 -16.21 -6.18 27.63
C LEU A 424 -15.84 -7.27 28.64
N ARG A 425 -16.15 -7.09 29.94
CA ARG A 425 -15.82 -8.08 30.98
C ARG A 425 -16.26 -9.52 30.68
N PRO A 426 -17.51 -9.80 30.23
CA PRO A 426 -17.91 -11.18 29.94
C PRO A 426 -17.08 -11.81 28.81
N LEU A 427 -16.68 -11.01 27.80
CA LEU A 427 -15.85 -11.48 26.70
C LEU A 427 -14.41 -11.79 27.16
N THR A 428 -13.82 -10.91 27.96
CA THR A 428 -12.46 -11.12 28.49
C THR A 428 -12.42 -12.25 29.52
N ALA A 429 -13.48 -12.43 30.31
CA ALA A 429 -13.60 -13.56 31.23
C ALA A 429 -13.71 -14.90 30.49
N ALA A 430 -14.40 -14.95 29.35
CA ALA A 430 -14.47 -16.13 28.50
C ALA A 430 -13.11 -16.54 27.90
N LEU A 431 -12.18 -15.60 27.76
CA LEU A 431 -10.78 -15.83 27.37
C LEU A 431 -9.88 -16.24 28.54
N GLY A 432 -10.40 -16.35 29.77
CA GLY A 432 -9.60 -16.60 30.98
C GLY A 432 -8.68 -15.44 31.38
N MET A 433 -8.96 -14.22 30.92
CA MET A 433 -8.13 -13.04 31.15
C MET A 433 -8.51 -12.31 32.44
N PRO A 434 -7.55 -11.65 33.13
CA PRO A 434 -7.82 -10.84 34.30
C PRO A 434 -8.69 -9.61 33.95
N ALA A 435 -9.36 -9.05 34.97
CA ALA A 435 -10.32 -7.96 34.79
C ALA A 435 -9.76 -6.70 34.10
N GLY A 436 -8.46 -6.42 34.26
CA GLY A 436 -7.75 -5.31 33.59
C GLY A 436 -7.61 -5.46 32.07
N PHE A 437 -7.74 -6.65 31.52
CA PHE A 437 -7.55 -6.88 30.09
C PHE A 437 -8.58 -6.14 29.22
N GLY A 438 -9.79 -5.93 29.73
CA GLY A 438 -10.79 -5.12 29.02
C GLY A 438 -10.36 -3.67 28.81
N GLN A 439 -9.62 -3.07 29.78
CA GLN A 439 -9.05 -1.72 29.63
C GLN A 439 -7.96 -1.71 28.56
N ILE A 440 -7.11 -2.74 28.53
CA ILE A 440 -6.06 -2.91 27.51
C ILE A 440 -6.66 -2.98 26.11
N LEU A 441 -7.76 -3.71 25.91
CA LEU A 441 -8.44 -3.77 24.62
C LEU A 441 -8.97 -2.40 24.19
N VAL A 442 -9.54 -1.61 25.11
CA VAL A 442 -10.03 -0.26 24.81
C VAL A 442 -8.89 0.69 24.47
N LEU A 443 -7.79 0.64 25.21
CA LEU A 443 -6.58 1.43 24.90
C LEU A 443 -6.00 1.02 23.54
N GLY A 444 -6.06 -0.27 23.18
CA GLY A 444 -5.64 -0.79 21.89
C GLY A 444 -6.47 -0.29 20.71
N LEU A 445 -7.72 0.11 20.92
CA LEU A 445 -8.53 0.79 19.89
C LEU A 445 -7.92 2.14 19.52
N VAL A 446 -7.41 2.86 20.49
CA VAL A 446 -6.76 4.15 20.26
C VAL A 446 -5.43 3.94 19.55
N ARG A 447 -4.57 3.12 20.15
CA ARG A 447 -3.24 2.78 19.64
C ARG A 447 -2.94 1.32 19.96
N ARG A 448 -2.56 0.56 18.94
CA ARG A 448 -2.24 -0.88 19.07
C ARG A 448 -1.08 -1.17 20.05
N ASP A 449 -0.10 -0.27 20.12
CA ASP A 449 1.04 -0.38 21.03
C ASP A 449 0.63 -0.20 22.51
N PHE A 450 -0.36 0.64 22.81
CA PHE A 450 -0.89 0.76 24.17
C PHE A 450 -1.49 -0.55 24.69
N ALA A 451 -2.15 -1.33 23.80
CA ALA A 451 -2.62 -2.65 24.20
C ALA A 451 -1.47 -3.59 24.52
N ALA A 452 -0.44 -3.59 23.70
CA ALA A 452 0.71 -4.45 23.90
C ALA A 452 1.51 -4.02 25.16
N ALA A 453 1.72 -2.71 25.36
CA ALA A 453 2.39 -2.16 26.55
C ALA A 453 1.61 -2.46 27.84
N GLY A 454 0.29 -2.26 27.84
CA GLY A 454 -0.54 -2.54 29.02
C GLY A 454 -0.52 -4.01 29.47
N MET A 455 -0.13 -4.94 28.58
CA MET A 455 0.05 -6.33 28.99
C MET A 455 1.26 -6.56 29.89
N THR A 456 2.28 -5.71 29.82
CA THR A 456 3.47 -5.82 30.69
C THR A 456 3.14 -5.50 32.15
N ASP A 457 2.11 -4.68 32.37
CA ASP A 457 1.67 -4.26 33.71
C ASP A 457 0.76 -5.28 34.39
N LEU A 458 0.27 -6.27 33.64
CA LEU A 458 -0.58 -7.33 34.18
C LEU A 458 0.26 -8.55 34.58
N ALA A 459 -0.04 -9.11 35.74
CA ALA A 459 0.53 -10.39 36.17
C ALA A 459 -0.14 -11.55 35.38
N LEU A 460 0.34 -11.79 34.16
CA LEU A 460 -0.18 -12.83 33.26
C LEU A 460 0.64 -14.10 33.36
N SER A 461 -0.02 -15.26 33.33
CA SER A 461 0.66 -16.52 33.06
C SER A 461 1.17 -16.56 31.59
N ALA A 462 2.12 -17.45 31.29
CA ALA A 462 2.65 -17.60 29.94
C ALA A 462 1.56 -17.86 28.90
N SER A 463 0.58 -18.69 29.25
CA SER A 463 -0.57 -19.00 28.42
C SER A 463 -1.49 -17.79 28.20
N GLN A 464 -1.78 -17.03 29.25
CA GLN A 464 -2.58 -15.81 29.16
C GLN A 464 -1.85 -14.74 28.33
N ALA A 465 -0.53 -14.55 28.52
CA ALA A 465 0.25 -13.63 27.73
C ALA A 465 0.20 -14.01 26.24
N PHE A 466 0.36 -15.28 25.90
CA PHE A 466 0.27 -15.76 24.54
C PHE A 466 -1.12 -15.52 23.91
N VAL A 467 -2.20 -15.93 24.58
CA VAL A 467 -3.57 -15.73 24.09
C VAL A 467 -3.87 -14.24 23.96
N GLY A 468 -3.47 -13.44 24.94
CA GLY A 468 -3.64 -12.00 24.92
C GLY A 468 -2.92 -11.34 23.74
N LEU A 469 -1.66 -11.72 23.47
CA LEU A 469 -0.89 -11.23 22.34
C LEU A 469 -1.57 -11.54 20.99
N VAL A 470 -2.08 -12.75 20.81
CA VAL A 470 -2.82 -13.12 19.59
C VAL A 470 -4.10 -12.29 19.48
N VAL A 471 -4.87 -12.16 20.56
CA VAL A 471 -6.13 -11.40 20.56
C VAL A 471 -5.87 -9.95 20.20
N ILE A 472 -4.93 -9.24 20.85
CA ILE A 472 -4.66 -7.82 20.55
C ILE A 472 -4.10 -7.61 19.15
N THR A 473 -3.43 -8.61 18.58
CA THR A 473 -2.94 -8.52 17.19
C THR A 473 -4.08 -8.61 16.20
N LEU A 474 -5.03 -9.52 16.42
CA LEU A 474 -6.17 -9.76 15.53
C LEU A 474 -7.33 -8.79 15.78
N PHE A 475 -7.38 -8.17 16.97
CA PHE A 475 -8.57 -7.51 17.48
C PHE A 475 -9.01 -6.30 16.68
N VAL A 476 -8.12 -5.36 16.36
CA VAL A 476 -8.54 -4.13 15.63
C VAL A 476 -7.37 -3.40 15.01
N PRO A 477 -7.54 -2.83 13.80
CA PRO A 477 -6.73 -1.71 13.38
C PRO A 477 -6.95 -0.52 14.35
N CYS A 478 -5.91 0.24 14.66
CA CYS A 478 -6.04 1.46 15.45
C CYS A 478 -7.05 2.42 14.79
N VAL A 479 -7.59 3.35 15.56
CA VAL A 479 -8.61 4.31 15.09
C VAL A 479 -8.15 5.02 13.81
N LEU A 480 -6.88 5.39 13.72
CA LEU A 480 -6.33 6.03 12.52
C LEU A 480 -6.37 5.10 11.29
N ALA A 481 -6.02 3.82 11.46
CA ALA A 481 -6.11 2.84 10.38
C ALA A 481 -7.57 2.60 9.98
N MET A 482 -8.48 2.53 10.95
CA MET A 482 -9.90 2.38 10.71
C MET A 482 -10.48 3.56 9.92
N ALA A 483 -10.16 4.78 10.33
CA ALA A 483 -10.58 5.98 9.63
C ALA A 483 -10.05 6.03 8.19
N MET A 484 -8.81 5.56 7.98
CA MET A 484 -8.24 5.44 6.63
C MET A 484 -8.94 4.36 5.81
N ILE A 485 -9.31 3.21 6.41
CA ILE A 485 -10.11 2.17 5.72
C ILE A 485 -11.45 2.74 5.26
N VAL A 486 -12.14 3.50 6.13
CA VAL A 486 -13.40 4.17 5.77
C VAL A 486 -13.21 5.18 4.64
N LYS A 487 -12.11 5.94 4.66
CA LYS A 487 -11.79 6.92 3.62
C LYS A 487 -11.47 6.26 2.26
N GLU A 488 -10.74 5.15 2.27
CA GLU A 488 -10.31 4.45 1.05
C GLU A 488 -11.41 3.59 0.41
N HIS A 489 -12.35 3.11 1.20
CA HIS A 489 -13.42 2.23 0.72
C HIS A 489 -14.80 2.88 0.91
N ASP A 490 -15.38 2.72 2.06
CA ASP A 490 -16.64 3.31 2.52
C ASP A 490 -16.89 2.93 4.00
N LEU A 491 -17.85 3.61 4.63
CA LEU A 491 -18.20 3.38 6.03
C LEU A 491 -18.73 1.95 6.27
N LYS A 492 -19.52 1.40 5.36
CA LYS A 492 -20.10 0.06 5.47
C LYS A 492 -19.00 -1.01 5.45
N THR A 493 -18.11 -0.93 4.48
CA THR A 493 -16.95 -1.83 4.36
C THR A 493 -16.04 -1.72 5.59
N GLY A 494 -15.75 -0.50 6.05
CA GLY A 494 -14.98 -0.28 7.25
C GLY A 494 -15.60 -0.93 8.49
N LEU A 495 -16.90 -0.74 8.72
CA LEU A 495 -17.61 -1.36 9.85
C LEU A 495 -17.64 -2.90 9.77
N VAL A 496 -17.82 -3.46 8.58
CA VAL A 496 -17.78 -4.93 8.38
C VAL A 496 -16.38 -5.47 8.69
N MET A 497 -15.33 -4.82 8.22
CA MET A 497 -13.95 -5.22 8.53
C MET A 497 -13.65 -5.10 10.03
N TRP A 498 -14.13 -4.05 10.66
CA TRP A 498 -13.95 -3.80 12.08
C TRP A 498 -14.65 -4.85 12.95
N THR A 499 -15.94 -5.05 12.74
CA THR A 499 -16.70 -6.07 13.50
C THR A 499 -16.24 -7.50 13.19
N GLY A 500 -15.84 -7.76 11.94
CA GLY A 500 -15.26 -9.03 11.51
C GLY A 500 -13.94 -9.34 12.22
N SER A 501 -13.05 -8.34 12.35
CA SER A 501 -11.79 -8.53 13.09
C SER A 501 -12.03 -8.86 14.58
N TRP A 502 -13.01 -8.25 15.21
CA TRP A 502 -13.41 -8.58 16.58
C TRP A 502 -13.88 -10.03 16.69
N ALA A 503 -14.80 -10.42 15.80
CA ALA A 503 -15.32 -11.78 15.79
C ALA A 503 -14.19 -12.83 15.63
N VAL A 504 -13.25 -12.60 14.70
CA VAL A 504 -12.09 -13.47 14.48
C VAL A 504 -11.16 -13.47 15.70
N ALA A 505 -10.86 -12.32 16.27
CA ALA A 505 -9.96 -12.21 17.42
C ALA A 505 -10.49 -12.98 18.65
N PHE A 506 -11.77 -12.81 18.98
CA PHE A 506 -12.39 -13.51 20.11
C PHE A 506 -12.60 -15.01 19.83
N LEU A 507 -12.92 -15.39 18.58
CA LEU A 507 -13.04 -16.79 18.19
C LEU A 507 -11.69 -17.51 18.29
N VAL A 508 -10.65 -16.95 17.69
CA VAL A 508 -9.29 -17.53 17.72
C VAL A 508 -8.76 -17.53 19.17
N GLY A 509 -8.92 -16.41 19.88
CA GLY A 509 -8.51 -16.32 21.29
C GLY A 509 -9.23 -17.32 22.19
N GLY A 510 -10.53 -17.52 22.00
CA GLY A 510 -11.32 -18.52 22.74
C GLY A 510 -10.89 -19.95 22.45
N LEU A 511 -10.64 -20.28 21.18
CA LEU A 511 -10.11 -21.59 20.78
C LEU A 511 -8.72 -21.84 21.41
N LEU A 512 -7.84 -20.85 21.36
CA LEU A 512 -6.51 -20.97 21.96
C LEU A 512 -6.57 -21.08 23.48
N ALA A 513 -7.43 -20.31 24.15
CA ALA A 513 -7.64 -20.43 25.58
C ALA A 513 -8.13 -21.83 25.97
N ALA A 514 -9.07 -22.40 25.23
CA ALA A 514 -9.56 -23.78 25.46
C ALA A 514 -8.44 -24.81 25.24
N VAL A 515 -7.63 -24.67 24.21
CA VAL A 515 -6.53 -25.62 23.93
C VAL A 515 -5.44 -25.54 25.00
N VAL A 516 -5.04 -24.34 25.39
CA VAL A 516 -3.94 -24.13 26.35
C VAL A 516 -4.36 -24.47 27.80
N THR A 517 -5.66 -24.40 28.11
CA THR A 517 -6.15 -24.87 29.44
C THR A 517 -6.23 -26.40 29.56
N VAL A 518 -6.20 -27.13 28.44
CA VAL A 518 -6.22 -28.60 28.38
C VAL A 518 -4.80 -29.18 28.34
N LEU A 519 -3.82 -28.44 27.89
CA LEU A 519 -2.39 -28.78 27.87
C LEU A 519 -1.71 -28.38 29.19
#